data_a1c18bbf603328160a441f2ba098c63e
#
_entry.id   a1c18bbf603328160a441f2ba098c63e
#
_cell.length_a   1.000
_cell.length_b   1.000
_cell.length_c   1.000
_cell.angle_alpha   90.00
_cell.angle_beta   90.00
_cell.angle_gamma   90.00
#
_symmetry.space_group_name_H-M   'P 1'
#
loop_
_entity.id
_entity.type
_entity.pdbx_description
1 polymer ?
#
loop_
_entity_poly.entity_id
_entity_poly.type
_entity_poly.pdbx_seq_one_letter_code
_entity_poly.pdbx_strand_id
1 'polypeptide(L)'
;MNIELNGSEQINTSPVNLWESVIDPVVLQRAIPGCISMTETGEGQYQMTLELKVAAVGGSFEGAVSLSEMNPPHSCIITVSGSGTLGTGGGNATVAITEGDDGDALISYQAQGEVSGLVAGVGQRILMGVAKHLARQFFTALKKEFAAA
;
A
#
# COMPACT_ATOMS: atom_id res chain seq x y z
N MET A 1 11.07 -7.24 13.89
CA MET A 1 11.67 -7.64 12.60
C MET A 1 11.41 -6.54 11.57
N ASN A 2 12.46 -6.06 10.96
CA ASN A 2 12.38 -4.94 10.03
C ASN A 2 12.24 -5.42 8.60
N ILE A 3 11.37 -4.76 7.85
CA ILE A 3 11.11 -5.02 6.44
C ILE A 3 11.37 -3.73 5.67
N GLU A 4 12.10 -3.81 4.58
CA GLU A 4 12.33 -2.69 3.68
C GLU A 4 11.94 -3.08 2.27
N LEU A 5 11.26 -2.17 1.58
CA LEU A 5 10.80 -2.39 0.21
C LEU A 5 10.86 -1.08 -0.55
N ASN A 6 11.38 -1.12 -1.77
CA ASN A 6 11.38 0.05 -2.64
C ASN A 6 11.11 -0.39 -4.07
N GLY A 7 10.66 0.55 -4.89
CA GLY A 7 10.38 0.26 -6.27
C GLY A 7 9.77 1.45 -6.99
N SER A 8 9.49 1.24 -8.25
CA SER A 8 8.78 2.21 -9.08
C SER A 8 7.93 1.49 -10.12
N GLU A 9 6.82 2.12 -10.51
CA GLU A 9 5.88 1.59 -11.48
C GLU A 9 5.39 2.70 -12.40
N GLN A 10 5.28 2.39 -13.68
CA GLN A 10 4.65 3.29 -14.65
C GLN A 10 3.16 2.99 -14.70
N ILE A 11 2.35 4.02 -14.55
CA ILE A 11 0.89 3.91 -14.57
C ILE A 11 0.35 4.71 -15.76
N ASN A 12 -0.50 4.10 -16.55
CA ASN A 12 -1.01 4.68 -17.79
C ASN A 12 -2.09 5.73 -17.53
N THR A 13 -1.70 6.82 -16.88
CA THR A 13 -2.57 7.97 -16.59
C THR A 13 -1.70 9.17 -16.24
N SER A 14 -2.33 10.34 -16.08
CA SER A 14 -1.60 11.54 -15.64
C SER A 14 -1.27 11.49 -14.15
N PRO A 15 -0.25 12.23 -13.70
CA PRO A 15 0.05 12.31 -12.27
C PRO A 15 -1.13 12.78 -11.41
N VAL A 16 -1.92 13.72 -11.89
CA VAL A 16 -3.10 14.22 -11.16
C VAL A 16 -4.13 13.11 -10.97
N ASN A 17 -4.44 12.38 -12.04
CA ASN A 17 -5.40 11.28 -11.96
C ASN A 17 -4.92 10.17 -11.04
N LEU A 18 -3.63 9.85 -11.10
CA LEU A 18 -3.06 8.84 -10.22
C LEU A 18 -3.16 9.28 -8.76
N TRP A 19 -2.81 10.54 -8.47
CA TRP A 19 -2.91 11.08 -7.12
C TRP A 19 -4.34 10.94 -6.57
N GLU A 20 -5.32 11.35 -7.34
CA GLU A 20 -6.72 11.27 -6.92
C GLU A 20 -7.16 9.83 -6.61
N SER A 21 -6.63 8.86 -7.35
CA SER A 21 -6.95 7.45 -7.12
C SER A 21 -6.28 6.90 -5.87
N VAL A 22 -5.03 7.26 -5.61
CA VAL A 22 -4.31 6.70 -4.46
C VAL A 22 -4.74 7.28 -3.12
N ILE A 23 -5.55 8.35 -3.13
CA ILE A 23 -6.15 8.89 -1.91
C ILE A 23 -7.65 8.57 -1.81
N ASP A 24 -8.22 7.89 -2.81
CA ASP A 24 -9.64 7.53 -2.83
C ASP A 24 -9.84 6.19 -2.13
N PRO A 25 -10.61 6.15 -1.03
CA PRO A 25 -10.82 4.90 -0.29
C PRO A 25 -11.50 3.80 -1.12
N VAL A 26 -12.34 4.16 -2.10
CA VAL A 26 -12.98 3.17 -2.98
C VAL A 26 -11.94 2.47 -3.85
N VAL A 27 -11.02 3.24 -4.43
CA VAL A 27 -9.94 2.69 -5.26
C VAL A 27 -8.98 1.87 -4.39
N LEU A 28 -8.62 2.39 -3.23
CA LEU A 28 -7.71 1.70 -2.31
C LEU A 28 -8.29 0.36 -1.87
N GLN A 29 -9.59 0.30 -1.58
CA GLN A 29 -10.23 -0.96 -1.20
C GLN A 29 -10.12 -2.01 -2.31
N ARG A 30 -10.27 -1.58 -3.56
CA ARG A 30 -10.14 -2.51 -4.70
C ARG A 30 -8.70 -2.93 -4.96
N ALA A 31 -7.76 -2.03 -4.73
CA ALA A 31 -6.35 -2.25 -5.07
C ALA A 31 -5.58 -3.00 -3.98
N ILE A 32 -5.88 -2.76 -2.72
CA ILE A 32 -5.17 -3.41 -1.61
C ILE A 32 -5.63 -4.86 -1.50
N PRO A 33 -4.69 -5.83 -1.64
CA PRO A 33 -5.05 -7.25 -1.57
C PRO A 33 -5.71 -7.61 -0.25
N GLY A 34 -6.86 -8.27 -0.33
CA GLY A 34 -7.58 -8.72 0.85
C GLY A 34 -8.33 -7.66 1.62
N CYS A 35 -8.35 -6.43 1.12
CA CYS A 35 -9.08 -5.35 1.79
C CYS A 35 -10.58 -5.53 1.63
N ILE A 36 -11.27 -5.78 2.73
CA ILE A 36 -12.72 -5.97 2.74
C ILE A 36 -13.48 -4.71 3.14
N SER A 37 -12.80 -3.75 3.75
CA SER A 37 -13.39 -2.45 4.05
C SER A 37 -12.31 -1.38 4.14
N MET A 38 -12.64 -0.19 3.71
CA MET A 38 -11.79 0.99 3.79
C MET A 38 -12.69 2.18 4.08
N THR A 39 -12.52 2.81 5.23
CA THR A 39 -13.36 3.91 5.66
C THR A 39 -12.50 5.12 5.99
N GLU A 40 -12.82 6.26 5.40
CA GLU A 40 -12.17 7.52 5.74
C GLU A 40 -12.71 8.00 7.09
N THR A 41 -11.82 8.21 8.06
CA THR A 41 -12.18 8.64 9.41
C THR A 41 -11.87 10.11 9.67
N GLY A 42 -11.11 10.73 8.79
CA GLY A 42 -10.75 12.13 8.85
C GLY A 42 -9.93 12.45 7.62
N GLU A 43 -9.55 13.71 7.44
CA GLU A 43 -8.74 14.10 6.30
C GLU A 43 -7.39 13.36 6.32
N GLY A 44 -7.14 12.56 5.29
CA GLY A 44 -5.93 11.76 5.21
C GLY A 44 -5.86 10.59 6.21
N GLN A 45 -6.97 10.24 6.83
CA GLN A 45 -7.04 9.18 7.83
C GLN A 45 -8.04 8.11 7.39
N TYR A 46 -7.63 6.85 7.42
CA TYR A 46 -8.45 5.73 6.98
C TYR A 46 -8.33 4.58 7.97
N GLN A 47 -9.41 3.82 8.10
CA GLN A 47 -9.40 2.53 8.78
C GLN A 47 -9.73 1.45 7.77
N MET A 48 -9.06 0.30 7.89
CA MET A 48 -9.26 -0.81 6.97
C MET A 48 -9.33 -2.14 7.71
N THR A 49 -10.03 -3.09 7.09
CA THR A 49 -10.05 -4.46 7.52
C THR A 49 -9.50 -5.31 6.37
N LEU A 50 -8.53 -6.15 6.68
CA LEU A 50 -7.90 -7.03 5.71
C LEU A 50 -8.18 -8.48 6.09
N GLU A 51 -8.39 -9.31 5.07
CA GLU A 51 -8.41 -10.75 5.22
C GLU A 51 -7.41 -11.32 4.22
N LEU A 52 -6.26 -11.75 4.73
CA LEU A 52 -5.17 -12.26 3.90
C LEU A 52 -5.25 -13.78 3.80
N LYS A 53 -5.01 -14.28 2.59
CA LYS A 53 -4.95 -15.71 2.29
C LYS A 53 -3.64 -16.03 1.57
N VAL A 54 -2.55 -15.56 2.16
CA VAL A 54 -1.20 -15.77 1.63
C VAL A 54 -0.52 -16.81 2.49
N ALA A 55 0.20 -17.74 1.86
CA ALA A 55 0.92 -18.77 2.59
C ALA A 55 1.79 -18.15 3.69
N ALA A 56 1.74 -18.72 4.89
CA ALA A 56 2.46 -18.29 6.08
C ALA A 56 1.94 -17.01 6.75
N VAL A 57 1.13 -16.20 6.08
CA VAL A 57 0.58 -14.95 6.66
C VAL A 57 -0.91 -14.84 6.31
N GLY A 58 -1.71 -15.75 6.86
CA GLY A 58 -3.15 -15.72 6.67
C GLY A 58 -3.87 -15.20 7.90
N GLY A 59 -5.06 -14.64 7.71
CA GLY A 59 -5.90 -14.23 8.82
C GLY A 59 -6.50 -12.85 8.63
N SER A 60 -7.24 -12.42 9.64
CA SER A 60 -7.91 -11.13 9.65
C SER A 60 -7.06 -10.10 10.39
N PHE A 61 -6.98 -8.92 9.82
CA PHE A 61 -6.20 -7.80 10.38
C PHE A 61 -7.03 -6.54 10.31
N GLU A 62 -6.91 -5.72 11.35
CA GLU A 62 -7.46 -4.37 11.34
C GLU A 62 -6.31 -3.39 11.29
N GLY A 63 -6.43 -2.36 10.46
CA GLY A 63 -5.36 -1.41 10.27
C GLY A 63 -5.84 0.01 10.13
N ALA A 64 -4.89 0.91 10.25
CA ALA A 64 -5.10 2.33 10.04
C ALA A 64 -4.06 2.84 9.06
N VAL A 65 -4.49 3.77 8.20
CA VAL A 65 -3.62 4.42 7.22
C VAL A 65 -3.72 5.92 7.44
N SER A 66 -2.58 6.58 7.46
CA SER A 66 -2.50 8.02 7.64
C SER A 66 -1.62 8.60 6.53
N LEU A 67 -2.11 9.62 5.86
CA LEU A 67 -1.36 10.36 4.86
C LEU A 67 -0.86 11.66 5.49
N SER A 68 0.41 11.95 5.35
CA SER A 68 1.03 13.16 5.89
C SER A 68 1.98 13.77 4.89
N GLU A 69 2.39 15.00 5.15
CA GLU A 69 3.29 15.78 4.27
C GLU A 69 2.84 15.71 2.82
N MET A 70 1.54 15.92 2.60
CA MET A 70 0.95 15.84 1.27
C MET A 70 1.34 17.05 0.44
N ASN A 71 1.90 16.77 -0.73
CA ASN A 71 2.25 17.77 -1.73
C ASN A 71 1.62 17.35 -3.08
N PRO A 72 0.30 17.54 -3.22
CA PRO A 72 -0.40 17.07 -4.42
C PRO A 72 0.07 17.76 -5.68
N PRO A 73 0.19 17.05 -6.79
CA PRO A 73 0.05 15.60 -6.95
C PRO A 73 1.40 14.88 -6.92
N HIS A 74 2.37 15.40 -6.19
CA HIS A 74 3.79 15.00 -6.32
C HIS A 74 4.25 13.99 -5.28
N SER A 75 3.86 14.17 -4.02
CA SER A 75 4.42 13.30 -2.97
C SER A 75 3.59 13.30 -1.70
N CYS A 76 3.77 12.26 -0.91
CA CYS A 76 3.23 12.18 0.45
C CYS A 76 3.99 11.11 1.24
N ILE A 77 3.73 11.07 2.54
CA ILE A 77 4.17 9.99 3.41
C ILE A 77 2.93 9.21 3.85
N ILE A 78 2.99 7.89 3.66
CA ILE A 78 1.93 6.97 4.07
C ILE A 78 2.42 6.25 5.31
N THR A 79 1.64 6.32 6.39
CA THR A 79 1.92 5.59 7.62
C THR A 79 0.82 4.55 7.83
N VAL A 80 1.21 3.31 8.07
CA VAL A 80 0.29 2.18 8.21
C VAL A 80 0.56 1.47 9.52
N SER A 81 -0.49 1.08 10.20
CA SER A 81 -0.39 0.21 11.37
C SER A 81 -1.49 -0.85 11.28
N GLY A 82 -1.22 -2.01 11.85
CA GLY A 82 -2.20 -3.08 11.82
C GLY A 82 -2.00 -4.08 12.94
N SER A 83 -3.07 -4.74 13.33
CA SER A 83 -3.04 -5.80 14.32
C SER A 83 -4.03 -6.90 13.96
N GLY A 84 -3.70 -8.12 14.35
CA GLY A 84 -4.54 -9.27 14.09
C GLY A 84 -4.12 -10.45 14.94
N THR A 85 -4.69 -11.62 14.64
CA THR A 85 -4.45 -12.83 15.42
C THR A 85 -3.00 -13.29 15.35
N LEU A 86 -2.27 -12.96 14.26
CA LEU A 86 -0.89 -13.38 14.07
C LEU A 86 0.13 -12.36 14.55
N GLY A 87 -0.29 -11.20 15.02
CA GLY A 87 0.64 -10.20 15.54
C GLY A 87 0.29 -8.79 15.10
N THR A 88 1.29 -7.93 15.17
CA THR A 88 1.16 -6.52 14.83
C THR A 88 2.21 -6.12 13.81
N GLY A 89 1.92 -5.07 13.09
CA GLY A 89 2.86 -4.51 12.14
C GLY A 89 2.57 -3.05 11.91
N GLY A 90 3.56 -2.35 11.42
CA GLY A 90 3.42 -0.95 11.07
C GLY A 90 4.62 -0.48 10.30
N GLY A 91 4.46 0.63 9.61
CA GLY A 91 5.54 1.18 8.84
C GLY A 91 5.12 2.45 8.13
N ASN A 92 6.04 2.96 7.34
CA ASN A 92 5.77 4.13 6.53
C ASN A 92 6.41 3.99 5.16
N ALA A 93 5.89 4.76 4.22
CA ALA A 93 6.41 4.83 2.87
C ALA A 93 6.44 6.27 2.41
N THR A 94 7.56 6.68 1.83
CA THR A 94 7.65 7.93 1.09
C THR A 94 7.28 7.63 -0.36
N VAL A 95 6.29 8.33 -0.88
CA VAL A 95 5.77 8.11 -2.23
C VAL A 95 5.98 9.37 -3.06
N ALA A 96 6.50 9.21 -4.26
CA ALA A 96 6.69 10.31 -5.20
C ALA A 96 6.04 9.94 -6.54
N ILE A 97 5.34 10.91 -7.13
CA ILE A 97 4.71 10.75 -8.45
C ILE A 97 5.31 11.80 -9.37
N THR A 98 5.86 11.35 -10.48
CA THR A 98 6.44 12.21 -11.50
C THR A 98 5.83 11.90 -12.85
N GLU A 99 6.03 12.78 -13.82
CA GLU A 99 5.59 12.57 -15.19
C GLU A 99 6.75 11.98 -15.99
N GLY A 100 6.48 10.87 -16.66
CA GLY A 100 7.45 10.25 -17.57
C GLY A 100 7.48 10.91 -18.93
N ASP A 101 8.39 10.45 -19.79
CA ASP A 101 8.63 11.03 -21.12
C ASP A 101 7.40 10.99 -22.03
N ASP A 102 6.54 10.02 -21.83
CA ASP A 102 5.32 9.83 -22.62
C ASP A 102 4.08 10.47 -21.99
N GLY A 103 4.24 11.22 -20.91
CA GLY A 103 3.15 11.85 -20.18
C GLY A 103 2.48 10.96 -19.14
N ASP A 104 2.84 9.68 -19.09
CA ASP A 104 2.32 8.77 -18.08
C ASP A 104 2.97 9.03 -16.71
N ALA A 105 2.22 8.71 -15.66
CA ALA A 105 2.73 8.86 -14.31
C ALA A 105 3.73 7.78 -13.96
N LEU A 106 4.77 8.17 -13.22
CA LEU A 106 5.71 7.24 -12.61
C LEU A 106 5.59 7.39 -11.11
N ILE A 107 5.22 6.30 -10.42
CA ILE A 107 5.15 6.29 -8.98
C ILE A 107 6.36 5.54 -8.42
N SER A 108 7.06 6.18 -7.50
CA SER A 108 8.22 5.62 -6.82
C SER A 108 7.95 5.58 -5.33
N TYR A 109 8.43 4.56 -4.66
CA TYR A 109 8.21 4.44 -3.22
C TYR A 109 9.41 3.84 -2.52
N GLN A 110 9.60 4.27 -1.25
CA GLN A 110 10.53 3.67 -0.32
C GLN A 110 9.76 3.41 0.96
N ALA A 111 9.66 2.15 1.32
CA ALA A 111 8.86 1.72 2.46
C ALA A 111 9.74 0.98 3.46
N GLN A 112 9.43 1.16 4.73
CA GLN A 112 10.03 0.42 5.81
C GLN A 112 8.97 0.10 6.85
N GLY A 113 9.08 -1.07 7.43
CA GLY A 113 8.11 -1.52 8.41
C GLY A 113 8.72 -2.41 9.44
N GLU A 114 7.96 -2.64 10.49
CA GLU A 114 8.33 -3.52 11.58
C GLU A 114 7.17 -4.45 11.90
N VAL A 115 7.49 -5.72 12.11
CA VAL A 115 6.51 -6.76 12.36
C VAL A 115 6.89 -7.47 13.64
N SER A 116 5.89 -7.75 14.50
CA SER A 116 6.09 -8.46 15.75
C SER A 116 4.95 -9.45 16.01
N GLY A 117 5.18 -10.36 16.95
CA GLY A 117 4.24 -11.42 17.28
C GLY A 117 4.52 -12.70 16.50
N LEU A 118 3.52 -13.56 16.38
CA LEU A 118 3.66 -14.86 15.71
C LEU A 118 4.10 -14.72 14.25
N VAL A 119 3.62 -13.69 13.57
CA VAL A 119 3.97 -13.47 12.18
C VAL A 119 5.47 -13.25 11.99
N ALA A 120 6.16 -12.65 12.96
CA ALA A 120 7.61 -12.45 12.89
C ALA A 120 8.39 -13.78 12.93
N GLY A 121 7.79 -14.83 13.47
CA GLY A 121 8.41 -16.15 13.57
C GLY A 121 8.59 -16.86 12.23
N VAL A 122 7.91 -16.42 11.16
CA VAL A 122 8.08 -17.05 9.84
C VAL A 122 9.41 -16.70 9.18
N GLY A 123 10.10 -15.67 9.66
CA GLY A 123 11.42 -15.29 9.18
C GLY A 123 11.40 -14.18 8.17
N GLN A 124 12.49 -13.41 8.14
CA GLN A 124 12.59 -12.21 7.30
C GLN A 124 12.49 -12.52 5.81
N ARG A 125 13.10 -13.61 5.37
CA ARG A 125 13.10 -13.98 3.96
C ARG A 125 11.69 -14.23 3.44
N ILE A 126 10.87 -14.95 4.23
CA ILE A 126 9.49 -15.24 3.86
C ILE A 126 8.66 -13.97 3.89
N LEU A 127 8.82 -13.15 4.93
CA LEU A 127 8.07 -11.89 5.03
C LEU A 127 8.42 -10.93 3.90
N MET A 128 9.67 -10.85 3.48
CA MET A 128 10.06 -10.04 2.33
C MET A 128 9.39 -10.54 1.05
N GLY A 129 9.30 -11.85 0.87
CA GLY A 129 8.59 -12.44 -0.26
C GLY A 129 7.12 -12.09 -0.28
N VAL A 130 6.47 -12.16 0.88
CA VAL A 130 5.06 -11.78 1.03
C VAL A 130 4.88 -10.29 0.73
N ALA A 131 5.73 -9.43 1.28
CA ALA A 131 5.63 -7.99 1.06
C ALA A 131 5.76 -7.64 -0.42
N LYS A 132 6.72 -8.24 -1.12
CA LYS A 132 6.89 -8.04 -2.57
C LYS A 132 5.69 -8.52 -3.36
N HIS A 133 5.13 -9.66 -2.97
CA HIS A 133 3.95 -10.21 -3.63
C HIS A 133 2.73 -9.30 -3.46
N LEU A 134 2.49 -8.81 -2.26
CA LEU A 134 1.37 -7.92 -1.98
C LEU A 134 1.53 -6.57 -2.70
N ALA A 135 2.74 -6.03 -2.74
CA ALA A 135 3.02 -4.80 -3.48
C ALA A 135 2.76 -4.99 -4.98
N ARG A 136 3.17 -6.12 -5.54
CA ARG A 136 2.93 -6.44 -6.95
C ARG A 136 1.44 -6.54 -7.25
N GLN A 137 0.68 -7.20 -6.38
CA GLN A 137 -0.77 -7.29 -6.54
C GLN A 137 -1.43 -5.91 -6.47
N PHE A 138 -0.98 -5.07 -5.54
CA PHE A 138 -1.50 -3.71 -5.41
C PHE A 138 -1.30 -2.93 -6.71
N PHE A 139 -0.09 -2.91 -7.24
CA PHE A 139 0.19 -2.15 -8.47
C PHE A 139 -0.48 -2.76 -9.70
N THR A 140 -0.62 -4.07 -9.75
CA THR A 140 -1.40 -4.71 -10.83
C THR A 140 -2.86 -4.25 -10.80
N ALA A 141 -3.46 -4.22 -9.62
CA ALA A 141 -4.84 -3.75 -9.47
C ALA A 141 -4.95 -2.25 -9.78
N LEU A 142 -4.00 -1.46 -9.34
CA LEU A 142 -3.98 -0.02 -9.62
C LEU A 142 -3.87 0.25 -11.12
N LYS A 143 -3.02 -0.48 -11.83
CA LYS A 143 -2.90 -0.37 -13.28
C LYS A 143 -4.22 -0.68 -13.98
N LYS A 144 -5.01 -1.62 -13.47
CA LYS A 144 -6.31 -1.95 -14.04
C LYS A 144 -7.32 -0.82 -13.95
N GLU A 145 -7.19 0.06 -12.95
CA GLU A 145 -8.07 1.22 -12.82
C GLU A 145 -7.90 2.17 -14.01
N PHE A 146 -6.74 2.15 -14.66
CA PHE A 146 -6.40 3.02 -15.78
C PHE A 146 -6.16 2.23 -17.07
N ALA A 147 -6.51 0.97 -17.11
CA ALA A 147 -6.47 0.19 -18.33
C ALA A 147 -7.46 0.79 -19.32
N ALA A 148 -7.12 0.71 -20.59
CA ALA A 148 -7.88 1.34 -21.65
C ALA A 148 -9.37 0.99 -21.56
N ALA A 149 -10.17 2.01 -21.56
CA ALA A 149 -11.61 1.88 -21.63
C ALA A 149 -12.05 1.60 -23.06
#